data_f575891c551f71022db709a265db4935
#
_entry.id   f575891c551f71022db709a265db4935
#
_cell.length_a   1.000
_cell.length_b   1.000
_cell.length_c   1.000
_cell.angle_alpha   90.00
_cell.angle_beta   90.00
_cell.angle_gamma   90.00
#
_symmetry.space_group_name_H-M   'P 1'
#
loop_
_entity.id
_entity.type
_entity.pdbx_description
1 polymer ?
#
loop_
_entity_poly.entity_id
_entity_poly.type
_entity_poly.pdbx_seq_one_letter_code
_entity_poly.pdbx_strand_id
1 'polypeptide(L)'
;MNSINNNPFRNSNINMENNNILNNTSPKMKKIDKFEQPIAKNFLNKIKEEIEKAQLICVKIVRREEVSKKDLEFISKKYPDMKQMAEESLKDYNNIIKELKLCKDHDEVEQLLFKFSKETSNTAKNGYLSELQSKIKATIMEEMIKSSKNIKSELDNAEKIALKIVKGEEITSNQENFLKQKYPHIKQMSQQTLKYINDLKIDLKNCKTQQEREQLLSKEIKNLDSKKNTLSKTEIKFKMAGIEQVQKFLNNNKKDNEKLRLIALKIIKNKTLTKSEEKFISEKYPNLKEEIREYEYLKEPFKDYKYKEEILDKELKKIEQQIVSSKITEHQAIIKKAIVEDIKKENEYGIYYYMNLYLHMIFNKISENSLG
;
A
#
# COMPACT_ATOMS: atom_id res chain seq x y z
N MET A 1 -17.67 1.17 12.88
CA MET A 1 -18.11 1.70 11.57
C MET A 1 -18.47 0.53 10.71
N ASN A 2 -19.76 0.35 10.46
CA ASN A 2 -20.36 -0.84 9.87
C ASN A 2 -20.09 -0.89 8.37
N SER A 3 -19.31 -1.87 7.93
CA SER A 3 -19.17 -2.20 6.52
C SER A 3 -20.42 -2.94 6.05
N ILE A 4 -21.23 -2.24 5.26
CA ILE A 4 -22.37 -2.80 4.57
C ILE A 4 -21.82 -3.66 3.42
N ASN A 5 -21.92 -4.97 3.62
CA ASN A 5 -21.58 -5.99 2.63
C ASN A 5 -22.77 -6.11 1.65
N ASN A 6 -22.89 -5.17 0.72
CA ASN A 6 -23.86 -5.25 -0.38
C ASN A 6 -23.28 -6.14 -1.48
N ASN A 7 -23.59 -7.42 -1.38
CA ASN A 7 -23.39 -8.38 -2.47
C ASN A 7 -24.69 -8.38 -3.32
N PRO A 8 -24.71 -7.80 -4.53
CA PRO A 8 -25.90 -7.67 -5.36
C PRO A 8 -26.41 -9.01 -5.97
N PHE A 9 -25.77 -10.13 -5.65
CA PHE A 9 -26.10 -11.45 -6.22
C PHE A 9 -26.86 -12.40 -5.27
N ARG A 10 -27.30 -11.94 -4.09
CA ARG A 10 -28.20 -12.70 -3.23
C ARG A 10 -29.63 -12.22 -3.43
N ASN A 11 -30.35 -12.89 -4.23
CA ASN A 11 -31.81 -12.97 -4.44
C ASN A 11 -32.20 -12.71 -5.90
N SER A 12 -31.99 -13.71 -6.73
CA SER A 12 -32.89 -13.94 -7.86
C SER A 12 -33.44 -15.37 -7.73
N ASN A 13 -34.39 -15.56 -6.84
CA ASN A 13 -35.36 -16.63 -6.96
C ASN A 13 -36.18 -16.31 -8.23
N ILE A 14 -35.79 -16.91 -9.33
CA ILE A 14 -36.64 -16.93 -10.53
C ILE A 14 -37.74 -17.91 -10.23
N ASN A 15 -38.88 -17.40 -9.75
CA ASN A 15 -40.15 -18.10 -9.79
C ASN A 15 -40.48 -18.35 -11.27
N MET A 16 -40.31 -19.58 -11.72
CA MET A 16 -40.91 -20.03 -12.96
C MET A 16 -42.41 -20.15 -12.72
N GLU A 17 -43.17 -19.09 -12.89
CA GLU A 17 -44.61 -19.19 -13.11
C GLU A 17 -44.81 -19.78 -14.52
N ASN A 18 -45.31 -21.01 -14.51
CA ASN A 18 -45.87 -21.66 -15.68
C ASN A 18 -47.02 -20.81 -16.24
N ASN A 19 -46.76 -20.00 -17.25
CA ASN A 19 -47.83 -19.40 -18.04
C ASN A 19 -48.50 -20.49 -18.90
N ASN A 20 -49.62 -20.96 -18.39
CA ASN A 20 -50.68 -21.64 -19.16
C ASN A 20 -51.17 -20.68 -20.26
N ILE A 21 -50.55 -20.71 -21.42
CA ILE A 21 -51.13 -20.18 -22.68
C ILE A 21 -51.42 -21.36 -23.57
N LEU A 22 -52.50 -22.06 -23.26
CA LEU A 22 -53.11 -22.99 -24.17
C LEU A 22 -54.57 -23.27 -23.71
N ASN A 23 -55.41 -22.25 -23.80
CA ASN A 23 -56.87 -22.44 -23.84
C ASN A 23 -57.50 -21.23 -24.49
N ASN A 24 -57.59 -21.20 -25.79
CA ASN A 24 -58.71 -20.65 -26.55
C ASN A 24 -58.45 -20.76 -28.06
N THR A 25 -58.65 -21.95 -28.63
CA THR A 25 -59.09 -22.14 -30.04
C THR A 25 -60.05 -23.26 -30.08
N SER A 26 -61.20 -22.92 -30.59
CA SER A 26 -62.49 -23.57 -30.75
C SER A 26 -62.47 -24.89 -31.50
N PRO A 27 -63.51 -25.69 -31.39
CA PRO A 27 -63.46 -27.14 -31.54
C PRO A 27 -63.75 -27.57 -32.97
N LYS A 28 -62.76 -28.08 -33.65
CA LYS A 28 -62.90 -29.08 -34.71
C LYS A 28 -61.53 -29.73 -35.03
N MET A 29 -60.88 -30.28 -34.03
CA MET A 29 -59.86 -31.28 -34.29
C MET A 29 -60.49 -32.66 -34.26
N LYS A 30 -60.47 -33.29 -35.43
CA LYS A 30 -60.79 -34.71 -35.62
C LYS A 30 -60.04 -35.55 -34.61
N LYS A 31 -60.65 -36.53 -34.00
CA LYS A 31 -60.09 -37.58 -33.17
C LYS A 31 -58.78 -38.06 -33.82
N ILE A 32 -57.63 -37.59 -33.39
CA ILE A 32 -56.34 -38.16 -33.71
C ILE A 32 -56.29 -39.48 -32.92
N ASP A 33 -56.05 -40.55 -33.63
CA ASP A 33 -56.06 -41.93 -33.09
C ASP A 33 -55.15 -42.01 -31.87
N LYS A 34 -55.64 -42.66 -30.79
CA LYS A 34 -54.95 -42.92 -29.55
C LYS A 34 -53.59 -43.58 -29.70
N PHE A 35 -53.29 -44.12 -30.90
CA PHE A 35 -52.04 -44.76 -31.21
C PHE A 35 -50.92 -43.80 -31.70
N GLU A 36 -51.24 -42.63 -32.25
CA GLU A 36 -50.23 -41.70 -32.76
C GLU A 36 -49.62 -40.82 -31.64
N GLN A 37 -50.35 -40.58 -30.53
CA GLN A 37 -49.87 -39.78 -29.43
C GLN A 37 -48.61 -40.32 -28.72
N PRO A 38 -48.44 -41.62 -28.45
CA PRO A 38 -47.21 -42.14 -27.82
C PRO A 38 -46.00 -42.06 -28.73
N ILE A 39 -46.19 -42.25 -30.04
CA ILE A 39 -45.11 -42.21 -31.05
C ILE A 39 -44.60 -40.78 -31.20
N ALA A 40 -45.51 -39.81 -31.34
CA ALA A 40 -45.16 -38.37 -31.40
C ALA A 40 -44.45 -37.90 -30.12
N LYS A 41 -44.94 -38.34 -28.95
CA LYS A 41 -44.31 -38.01 -27.64
C LYS A 41 -42.91 -38.62 -27.53
N ASN A 42 -42.71 -39.86 -27.93
CA ASN A 42 -41.38 -40.49 -27.91
C ASN A 42 -40.41 -39.82 -28.88
N PHE A 43 -40.87 -39.39 -30.06
CA PHE A 43 -40.08 -38.67 -31.03
C PHE A 43 -39.66 -37.28 -30.50
N LEU A 44 -40.58 -36.51 -29.88
CA LEU A 44 -40.29 -35.21 -29.24
C LEU A 44 -39.31 -35.37 -28.09
N ASN A 45 -39.47 -36.40 -27.26
CA ASN A 45 -38.52 -36.66 -26.17
C ASN A 45 -37.11 -36.94 -26.69
N LYS A 46 -37.00 -37.73 -27.75
CA LYS A 46 -35.70 -38.04 -28.39
C LYS A 46 -35.02 -36.78 -28.95
N ILE A 47 -35.78 -35.89 -29.61
CA ILE A 47 -35.26 -34.60 -30.09
C ILE A 47 -34.80 -33.76 -28.93
N LYS A 48 -35.56 -33.70 -27.84
CA LYS A 48 -35.20 -32.93 -26.64
C LYS A 48 -33.89 -33.45 -26.04
N GLU A 49 -33.73 -34.75 -25.86
CA GLU A 49 -32.48 -35.36 -25.37
C GLU A 49 -31.28 -35.05 -26.28
N GLU A 50 -31.46 -35.08 -27.61
CA GLU A 50 -30.41 -34.71 -28.55
C GLU A 50 -30.03 -33.26 -28.48
N ILE A 51 -30.98 -32.34 -28.30
CA ILE A 51 -30.72 -30.90 -28.10
C ILE A 51 -30.00 -30.66 -26.77
N GLU A 52 -30.44 -31.27 -25.67
CA GLU A 52 -29.79 -31.19 -24.38
C GLU A 52 -28.33 -31.71 -24.44
N LYS A 53 -28.11 -32.83 -25.14
CA LYS A 53 -26.77 -33.34 -25.41
C LYS A 53 -25.91 -32.33 -26.19
N ALA A 54 -26.45 -31.72 -27.25
CA ALA A 54 -25.76 -30.71 -28.03
C ALA A 54 -25.41 -29.48 -27.17
N GLN A 55 -26.32 -29.02 -26.32
CA GLN A 55 -26.07 -27.92 -25.37
C GLN A 55 -24.93 -28.23 -24.39
N LEU A 56 -24.90 -29.47 -23.85
CA LEU A 56 -23.82 -29.90 -22.96
C LEU A 56 -22.46 -29.91 -23.66
N ILE A 57 -22.42 -30.37 -24.95
CA ILE A 57 -21.18 -30.32 -25.73
C ILE A 57 -20.72 -28.88 -25.96
N CYS A 58 -21.63 -27.94 -26.28
CA CYS A 58 -21.31 -26.52 -26.39
C CYS A 58 -20.71 -25.94 -25.11
N VAL A 59 -21.27 -26.25 -23.93
CA VAL A 59 -20.75 -25.83 -22.63
C VAL A 59 -19.34 -26.39 -22.41
N LYS A 60 -19.08 -27.67 -22.75
CA LYS A 60 -17.75 -28.27 -22.66
C LYS A 60 -16.73 -27.53 -23.54
N ILE A 61 -17.11 -27.22 -24.81
CA ILE A 61 -16.26 -26.44 -25.72
C ILE A 61 -15.87 -25.09 -25.07
N VAL A 62 -16.83 -24.36 -24.55
CA VAL A 62 -16.61 -23.05 -23.90
C VAL A 62 -15.72 -23.17 -22.65
N ARG A 63 -15.90 -24.22 -21.83
CA ARG A 63 -15.07 -24.52 -20.65
C ARG A 63 -13.70 -25.08 -20.99
N ARG A 64 -13.42 -25.39 -22.27
CA ARG A 64 -12.20 -26.07 -22.73
C ARG A 64 -12.03 -27.46 -22.11
N GLU A 65 -13.14 -28.09 -21.78
CA GLU A 65 -13.15 -29.47 -21.34
C GLU A 65 -12.91 -30.38 -22.54
N GLU A 66 -12.39 -31.58 -22.29
CA GLU A 66 -12.15 -32.54 -23.34
C GLU A 66 -13.49 -33.02 -23.94
N VAL A 67 -13.64 -32.88 -25.25
CA VAL A 67 -14.83 -33.34 -26.00
C VAL A 67 -14.45 -34.55 -26.85
N SER A 68 -15.17 -35.63 -26.68
CA SER A 68 -14.90 -36.86 -27.45
C SER A 68 -15.06 -36.66 -28.97
N LYS A 69 -14.30 -37.41 -29.77
CA LYS A 69 -14.44 -37.38 -31.24
C LYS A 69 -15.86 -37.64 -31.69
N LYS A 70 -16.57 -38.59 -31.04
CA LYS A 70 -17.97 -38.90 -31.31
C LYS A 70 -18.91 -37.72 -31.05
N ASP A 71 -18.66 -36.98 -29.97
CA ASP A 71 -19.48 -35.80 -29.65
C ASP A 71 -19.19 -34.63 -30.60
N LEU A 72 -17.94 -34.44 -31.02
CA LEU A 72 -17.58 -33.45 -32.04
C LEU A 72 -18.21 -33.78 -33.40
N GLU A 73 -18.22 -35.04 -33.80
CA GLU A 73 -18.90 -35.47 -35.01
C GLU A 73 -20.42 -35.30 -34.92
N PHE A 74 -21.01 -35.65 -33.78
CA PHE A 74 -22.43 -35.48 -33.52
C PHE A 74 -22.88 -34.03 -33.68
N ILE A 75 -22.20 -33.09 -32.96
CA ILE A 75 -22.58 -31.67 -32.99
C ILE A 75 -22.30 -31.06 -34.37
N SER A 76 -21.21 -31.44 -35.05
CA SER A 76 -20.84 -30.91 -36.36
C SER A 76 -21.83 -31.36 -37.45
N LYS A 77 -22.39 -32.59 -37.37
CA LYS A 77 -23.33 -33.10 -38.35
C LYS A 77 -24.76 -32.68 -38.10
N LYS A 78 -25.20 -32.68 -36.82
CA LYS A 78 -26.61 -32.42 -36.48
C LYS A 78 -26.93 -31.00 -36.09
N TYR A 79 -25.97 -30.29 -35.45
CA TYR A 79 -26.17 -28.95 -34.86
C TYR A 79 -24.97 -28.01 -35.15
N PRO A 80 -24.62 -27.82 -36.46
CA PRO A 80 -23.43 -27.01 -36.82
C PRO A 80 -23.50 -25.57 -36.31
N ASP A 81 -24.69 -24.93 -36.30
CA ASP A 81 -24.89 -23.57 -35.84
C ASP A 81 -24.61 -23.43 -34.32
N MET A 82 -25.01 -24.45 -33.54
CA MET A 82 -24.74 -24.49 -32.10
C MET A 82 -23.23 -24.62 -31.85
N LYS A 83 -22.53 -25.44 -32.64
CA LYS A 83 -21.07 -25.59 -32.54
C LYS A 83 -20.37 -24.27 -32.87
N GLN A 84 -20.74 -23.64 -33.99
CA GLN A 84 -20.17 -22.34 -34.40
C GLN A 84 -20.35 -21.30 -33.31
N MET A 85 -21.55 -21.19 -32.73
CA MET A 85 -21.84 -20.28 -31.63
C MET A 85 -20.94 -20.52 -30.41
N ALA A 86 -20.70 -21.79 -30.04
CA ALA A 86 -19.82 -22.14 -28.93
C ALA A 86 -18.35 -21.75 -29.22
N GLU A 87 -17.86 -21.98 -30.43
CA GLU A 87 -16.49 -21.65 -30.86
C GLU A 87 -16.26 -20.12 -30.91
N GLU A 88 -17.22 -19.36 -31.44
CA GLU A 88 -17.19 -17.88 -31.41
C GLU A 88 -17.18 -17.34 -29.99
N SER A 89 -18.06 -17.87 -29.13
CA SER A 89 -18.12 -17.51 -27.72
C SER A 89 -16.85 -17.85 -26.97
N LEU A 90 -16.17 -18.96 -27.28
CA LEU A 90 -14.86 -19.30 -26.74
C LEU A 90 -13.79 -18.30 -27.19
N LYS A 91 -13.83 -17.83 -28.43
CA LYS A 91 -12.92 -16.81 -28.95
C LYS A 91 -13.09 -15.49 -28.18
N ASP A 92 -14.34 -15.06 -27.96
CA ASP A 92 -14.65 -13.85 -27.20
C ASP A 92 -14.16 -13.97 -25.74
N TYR A 93 -14.43 -15.12 -25.11
CA TYR A 93 -13.89 -15.41 -23.77
C TYR A 93 -12.36 -15.31 -23.72
N ASN A 94 -11.66 -15.86 -24.72
CA ASN A 94 -10.20 -15.76 -24.77
C ASN A 94 -9.70 -14.33 -24.88
N ASN A 95 -10.40 -13.47 -25.62
CA ASN A 95 -10.06 -12.06 -25.73
C ASN A 95 -10.26 -11.33 -24.40
N ILE A 96 -11.37 -11.58 -23.70
CA ILE A 96 -11.65 -11.00 -22.38
C ILE A 96 -10.59 -11.44 -21.34
N ILE A 97 -10.19 -12.72 -21.36
CA ILE A 97 -9.10 -13.19 -20.46
C ILE A 97 -7.78 -12.50 -20.77
N LYS A 98 -7.48 -12.19 -22.03
CA LYS A 98 -6.29 -11.39 -22.37
C LYS A 98 -6.41 -9.98 -21.81
N GLU A 99 -7.56 -9.33 -21.95
CA GLU A 99 -7.82 -7.99 -21.38
C GLU A 99 -7.70 -8.02 -19.85
N LEU A 100 -8.27 -9.01 -19.17
CA LEU A 100 -8.14 -9.19 -17.72
C LEU A 100 -6.66 -9.29 -17.26
N LYS A 101 -5.83 -9.98 -18.03
CA LYS A 101 -4.39 -10.11 -17.74
C LYS A 101 -3.60 -8.81 -17.95
N LEU A 102 -4.14 -7.87 -18.71
CA LEU A 102 -3.54 -6.55 -18.94
C LEU A 102 -3.97 -5.51 -17.90
N CYS A 103 -4.95 -5.85 -17.05
CA CYS A 103 -5.39 -4.96 -15.98
C CYS A 103 -4.23 -4.64 -15.03
N LYS A 104 -4.12 -3.36 -14.70
CA LYS A 104 -3.01 -2.85 -13.88
C LYS A 104 -3.28 -2.95 -12.39
N ASP A 105 -4.54 -2.96 -12.00
CA ASP A 105 -4.97 -3.02 -10.61
C ASP A 105 -6.33 -3.74 -10.48
N HIS A 106 -6.77 -3.89 -9.23
CA HIS A 106 -8.05 -4.55 -8.91
C HIS A 106 -9.26 -3.81 -9.45
N ASP A 107 -9.21 -2.48 -9.54
CA ASP A 107 -10.34 -1.66 -10.00
C ASP A 107 -10.56 -1.87 -11.50
N GLU A 108 -9.49 -1.94 -12.30
CA GLU A 108 -9.59 -2.26 -13.73
C GLU A 108 -10.20 -3.67 -13.95
N VAL A 109 -9.81 -4.66 -13.13
CA VAL A 109 -10.41 -6.01 -13.17
C VAL A 109 -11.90 -5.94 -12.86
N GLU A 110 -12.32 -5.20 -11.85
CA GLU A 110 -13.72 -5.06 -11.47
C GLU A 110 -14.54 -4.31 -12.52
N GLN A 111 -14.00 -3.25 -13.09
CA GLN A 111 -14.65 -2.49 -14.16
C GLN A 111 -14.89 -3.36 -15.41
N LEU A 112 -13.89 -4.16 -15.79
CA LEU A 112 -14.02 -5.06 -16.94
C LEU A 112 -15.09 -6.14 -16.70
N LEU A 113 -15.11 -6.76 -15.51
CA LEU A 113 -16.15 -7.71 -15.13
C LEU A 113 -17.54 -7.08 -15.10
N PHE A 114 -17.65 -5.87 -14.55
CA PHE A 114 -18.92 -5.13 -14.50
C PHE A 114 -19.43 -4.79 -15.90
N LYS A 115 -18.55 -4.32 -16.79
CA LYS A 115 -18.88 -4.02 -18.18
C LYS A 115 -19.46 -5.25 -18.88
N PHE A 116 -18.78 -6.40 -18.80
CA PHE A 116 -19.24 -7.63 -19.40
C PHE A 116 -20.58 -8.11 -18.80
N SER A 117 -20.73 -8.05 -17.47
CA SER A 117 -21.97 -8.40 -16.78
C SER A 117 -23.15 -7.54 -17.26
N LYS A 118 -22.93 -6.24 -17.41
CA LYS A 118 -23.95 -5.30 -17.91
C LYS A 118 -24.35 -5.58 -19.36
N GLU A 119 -23.39 -5.85 -20.23
CA GLU A 119 -23.64 -6.21 -21.63
C GLU A 119 -24.46 -7.51 -21.72
N THR A 120 -24.10 -8.53 -20.91
CA THR A 120 -24.83 -9.80 -20.85
C THR A 120 -26.24 -9.61 -20.34
N SER A 121 -26.46 -8.81 -19.30
CA SER A 121 -27.79 -8.54 -18.73
C SER A 121 -28.69 -7.75 -19.67
N ASN A 122 -28.14 -6.77 -20.40
CA ASN A 122 -28.91 -5.97 -21.36
C ASN A 122 -29.41 -6.82 -22.54
N THR A 123 -28.56 -7.71 -23.06
CA THR A 123 -28.97 -8.65 -24.15
C THR A 123 -30.01 -9.65 -23.69
N ALA A 124 -29.98 -10.09 -22.44
CA ALA A 124 -31.01 -10.97 -21.86
C ALA A 124 -32.36 -10.28 -21.69
N LYS A 125 -32.38 -9.04 -21.21
CA LYS A 125 -33.62 -8.27 -20.99
C LYS A 125 -34.36 -7.94 -22.30
N ASN A 126 -33.65 -7.78 -23.40
CA ASN A 126 -34.22 -7.46 -24.69
C ASN A 126 -34.82 -8.69 -25.42
N GLY A 127 -34.84 -9.87 -24.79
CA GLY A 127 -35.46 -11.08 -25.36
C GLY A 127 -34.71 -11.67 -26.55
N TYR A 128 -33.52 -11.19 -26.89
CA TYR A 128 -32.75 -11.63 -28.07
C TYR A 128 -31.91 -12.88 -27.86
N LEU A 129 -31.87 -13.43 -26.63
CA LEU A 129 -31.05 -14.60 -26.37
C LEU A 129 -31.86 -15.90 -26.41
N SER A 130 -31.41 -16.87 -27.23
CA SER A 130 -31.87 -18.24 -27.12
C SER A 130 -31.44 -18.87 -25.78
N GLU A 131 -32.10 -19.97 -25.38
CA GLU A 131 -31.72 -20.70 -24.16
C GLU A 131 -30.24 -21.13 -24.18
N LEU A 132 -29.74 -21.62 -25.35
CA LEU A 132 -28.35 -21.97 -25.53
C LEU A 132 -27.41 -20.77 -25.32
N GLN A 133 -27.72 -19.61 -25.92
CA GLN A 133 -26.92 -18.41 -25.77
C GLN A 133 -26.86 -17.97 -24.31
N SER A 134 -27.97 -18.08 -23.59
CA SER A 134 -28.03 -17.77 -22.14
C SER A 134 -27.14 -18.71 -21.33
N LYS A 135 -27.17 -20.01 -21.61
CA LYS A 135 -26.31 -21.02 -20.96
C LYS A 135 -24.82 -20.76 -21.24
N ILE A 136 -24.47 -20.50 -22.49
CA ILE A 136 -23.08 -20.19 -22.90
C ILE A 136 -22.59 -18.92 -22.20
N LYS A 137 -23.36 -17.84 -22.18
CA LYS A 137 -22.99 -16.58 -21.52
C LYS A 137 -22.85 -16.74 -20.02
N ALA A 138 -23.74 -17.50 -19.35
CA ALA A 138 -23.61 -17.81 -17.95
C ALA A 138 -22.32 -18.60 -17.67
N THR A 139 -21.99 -19.59 -18.48
CA THR A 139 -20.75 -20.38 -18.39
C THR A 139 -19.51 -19.48 -18.53
N ILE A 140 -19.49 -18.59 -19.53
CA ILE A 140 -18.39 -17.63 -19.70
C ILE A 140 -18.23 -16.76 -18.48
N MET A 141 -19.34 -16.26 -17.91
CA MET A 141 -19.29 -15.43 -16.71
C MET A 141 -18.71 -16.18 -15.50
N GLU A 142 -19.11 -17.44 -15.29
CA GLU A 142 -18.53 -18.29 -14.24
C GLU A 142 -17.02 -18.45 -14.40
N GLU A 143 -16.56 -18.76 -15.60
CA GLU A 143 -15.13 -18.94 -15.87
C GLU A 143 -14.35 -17.63 -15.79
N MET A 144 -14.95 -16.50 -16.16
CA MET A 144 -14.36 -15.17 -15.95
C MET A 144 -14.21 -14.85 -14.46
N ILE A 145 -15.22 -15.13 -13.63
CA ILE A 145 -15.15 -14.94 -12.18
C ILE A 145 -14.03 -15.79 -11.57
N LYS A 146 -13.86 -17.04 -11.99
CA LYS A 146 -12.76 -17.90 -11.54
C LYS A 146 -11.40 -17.32 -11.95
N SER A 147 -11.26 -16.95 -13.23
CA SER A 147 -10.03 -16.38 -13.77
C SER A 147 -9.67 -15.05 -13.10
N SER A 148 -10.67 -14.20 -12.83
CA SER A 148 -10.45 -12.93 -12.14
C SER A 148 -9.96 -13.09 -10.69
N LYS A 149 -10.43 -14.11 -9.96
CA LYS A 149 -9.93 -14.43 -8.63
C LYS A 149 -8.44 -14.78 -8.65
N ASN A 150 -8.01 -15.57 -9.63
CA ASN A 150 -6.60 -15.92 -9.79
C ASN A 150 -5.76 -14.70 -10.15
N ILE A 151 -6.24 -13.87 -11.08
CA ILE A 151 -5.57 -12.62 -11.49
C ILE A 151 -5.46 -11.65 -10.30
N LYS A 152 -6.53 -11.46 -9.52
CA LYS A 152 -6.50 -10.64 -8.30
C LYS A 152 -5.47 -11.15 -7.29
N SER A 153 -5.39 -12.47 -7.08
CA SER A 153 -4.39 -13.08 -6.21
C SER A 153 -2.96 -12.88 -6.71
N GLU A 154 -2.74 -12.97 -8.02
CA GLU A 154 -1.44 -12.68 -8.63
C GLU A 154 -1.07 -11.19 -8.52
N LEU A 155 -2.04 -10.28 -8.69
CA LEU A 155 -1.86 -8.83 -8.48
C LEU A 155 -1.48 -8.52 -7.02
N ASP A 156 -2.18 -9.11 -6.05
CA ASP A 156 -1.85 -8.98 -4.62
C ASP A 156 -0.42 -9.43 -4.33
N ASN A 157 0.02 -10.53 -4.94
CA ASN A 157 1.38 -11.02 -4.80
C ASN A 157 2.39 -10.05 -5.46
N ALA A 158 2.08 -9.53 -6.65
CA ALA A 158 2.91 -8.54 -7.33
C ALA A 158 3.04 -7.26 -6.51
N GLU A 159 1.95 -6.75 -5.94
CA GLU A 159 1.98 -5.58 -5.06
C GLU A 159 2.80 -5.81 -3.79
N LYS A 160 2.68 -6.99 -3.16
CA LYS A 160 3.48 -7.36 -1.97
C LYS A 160 4.98 -7.36 -2.28
N ILE A 161 5.38 -7.93 -3.43
CA ILE A 161 6.78 -7.92 -3.85
C ILE A 161 7.25 -6.49 -4.16
N ALA A 162 6.43 -5.71 -4.87
CA ALA A 162 6.74 -4.32 -5.20
C ALA A 162 6.87 -3.43 -3.95
N LEU A 163 6.07 -3.67 -2.91
CA LEU A 163 6.21 -2.99 -1.62
C LEU A 163 7.54 -3.28 -0.94
N LYS A 164 8.12 -4.49 -1.11
CA LYS A 164 9.48 -4.76 -0.63
C LYS A 164 10.49 -3.87 -1.33
N ILE A 165 10.39 -3.72 -2.67
CA ILE A 165 11.26 -2.81 -3.44
C ILE A 165 11.13 -1.37 -2.90
N VAL A 166 9.90 -0.87 -2.72
CA VAL A 166 9.64 0.48 -2.19
C VAL A 166 10.25 0.68 -0.79
N LYS A 167 10.25 -0.38 0.04
CA LYS A 167 10.85 -0.36 1.38
C LYS A 167 12.36 -0.52 1.37
N GLY A 168 12.98 -0.80 0.22
CA GLY A 168 14.41 -1.12 0.09
C GLY A 168 14.76 -2.50 0.65
N GLU A 169 13.80 -3.41 0.74
CA GLU A 169 14.01 -4.79 1.14
C GLU A 169 14.48 -5.62 -0.06
N GLU A 170 15.31 -6.62 0.19
CA GLU A 170 15.76 -7.53 -0.86
C GLU A 170 14.62 -8.42 -1.37
N ILE A 171 14.60 -8.63 -2.67
CA ILE A 171 13.69 -9.55 -3.34
C ILE A 171 14.49 -10.69 -3.98
N THR A 172 13.92 -11.88 -4.05
CA THR A 172 14.56 -13.03 -4.69
C THR A 172 14.54 -12.88 -6.22
N SER A 173 15.48 -13.56 -6.92
CA SER A 173 15.51 -13.59 -8.39
C SER A 173 14.19 -14.10 -8.99
N ASN A 174 13.51 -15.05 -8.35
CA ASN A 174 12.20 -15.54 -8.79
C ASN A 174 11.12 -14.45 -8.66
N GLN A 175 11.13 -13.67 -7.59
CA GLN A 175 10.20 -12.55 -7.39
C GLN A 175 10.44 -11.44 -8.42
N GLU A 176 11.70 -11.14 -8.70
CA GLU A 176 12.06 -10.15 -9.71
C GLU A 176 11.62 -10.59 -11.12
N ASN A 177 11.87 -11.84 -11.49
CA ASN A 177 11.44 -12.42 -12.76
C ASN A 177 9.90 -12.43 -12.88
N PHE A 178 9.20 -12.76 -11.81
CA PHE A 178 7.72 -12.72 -11.78
C PHE A 178 7.20 -11.32 -12.10
N LEU A 179 7.72 -10.27 -11.43
CA LEU A 179 7.34 -8.89 -11.73
C LEU A 179 7.71 -8.48 -13.15
N LYS A 180 8.92 -8.81 -13.60
CA LYS A 180 9.42 -8.43 -14.93
C LYS A 180 8.58 -9.03 -16.05
N GLN A 181 8.18 -10.29 -15.92
CA GLN A 181 7.45 -11.00 -16.97
C GLN A 181 5.94 -10.75 -16.95
N LYS A 182 5.34 -10.75 -15.76
CA LYS A 182 3.88 -10.68 -15.64
C LYS A 182 3.35 -9.27 -15.33
N TYR A 183 4.07 -8.49 -14.54
CA TYR A 183 3.62 -7.18 -14.02
C TYR A 183 4.69 -6.09 -14.15
N PRO A 184 5.22 -5.85 -15.37
CA PRO A 184 6.31 -4.89 -15.59
C PRO A 184 5.94 -3.47 -15.16
N HIS A 185 4.67 -3.07 -15.31
CA HIS A 185 4.16 -1.77 -14.88
C HIS A 185 4.23 -1.59 -13.35
N ILE A 186 3.89 -2.64 -12.56
CA ILE A 186 4.00 -2.62 -11.08
C ILE A 186 5.48 -2.53 -10.67
N LYS A 187 6.37 -3.27 -11.34
CA LYS A 187 7.83 -3.16 -11.13
C LYS A 187 8.31 -1.75 -11.39
N GLN A 188 7.96 -1.17 -12.54
CA GLN A 188 8.35 0.19 -12.91
C GLN A 188 7.85 1.22 -11.89
N MET A 189 6.58 1.14 -11.49
CA MET A 189 5.97 2.02 -10.50
C MET A 189 6.69 1.93 -9.14
N SER A 190 7.06 0.72 -8.68
CA SER A 190 7.79 0.54 -7.43
C SER A 190 9.21 1.13 -7.49
N GLN A 191 9.90 0.98 -8.62
CA GLN A 191 11.24 1.56 -8.83
C GLN A 191 11.21 3.09 -8.90
N GLN A 192 10.21 3.66 -9.58
CA GLN A 192 9.99 5.12 -9.61
C GLN A 192 9.69 5.67 -8.22
N THR A 193 8.87 4.94 -7.44
CA THR A 193 8.59 5.32 -6.05
C THR A 193 9.83 5.24 -5.18
N LEU A 194 10.65 4.19 -5.31
CA LEU A 194 11.91 4.07 -4.57
C LEU A 194 12.88 5.20 -4.90
N LYS A 195 13.00 5.56 -6.19
CA LYS A 195 13.81 6.71 -6.61
C LYS A 195 13.31 8.00 -5.95
N TYR A 196 12.01 8.28 -6.05
CA TYR A 196 11.38 9.45 -5.42
C TYR A 196 11.66 9.49 -3.90
N ILE A 197 11.56 8.35 -3.20
CA ILE A 197 11.88 8.26 -1.76
C ILE A 197 13.34 8.61 -1.48
N ASN A 198 14.26 8.12 -2.31
CA ASN A 198 15.68 8.39 -2.13
C ASN A 198 15.99 9.87 -2.38
N ASP A 199 15.42 10.47 -3.42
CA ASP A 199 15.52 11.90 -3.69
C ASP A 199 14.96 12.72 -2.53
N LEU A 200 13.79 12.38 -2.01
CA LEU A 200 13.20 13.04 -0.83
C LEU A 200 14.07 12.90 0.43
N LYS A 201 14.71 11.74 0.65
CA LYS A 201 15.67 11.56 1.76
C LYS A 201 16.89 12.46 1.60
N ILE A 202 17.37 12.69 0.36
CA ILE A 202 18.45 13.63 0.08
C ILE A 202 18.02 15.06 0.39
N ASP A 203 16.84 15.48 -0.08
CA ASP A 203 16.31 16.81 0.18
C ASP A 203 16.14 17.06 1.68
N LEU A 204 15.63 16.07 2.43
CA LEU A 204 15.51 16.14 3.89
C LEU A 204 16.86 16.22 4.61
N LYS A 205 17.90 15.58 4.09
CA LYS A 205 19.28 15.73 4.62
C LYS A 205 19.84 17.15 4.35
N ASN A 206 19.45 17.76 3.24
CA ASN A 206 19.86 19.11 2.89
C ASN A 206 19.13 20.21 3.67
N CYS A 207 17.98 19.88 4.32
CA CYS A 207 17.29 20.78 5.21
C CYS A 207 18.17 21.12 6.43
N LYS A 208 18.27 22.40 6.75
CA LYS A 208 19.15 22.92 7.82
C LYS A 208 18.52 22.75 9.20
N THR A 209 17.20 22.82 9.28
CA THR A 209 16.45 22.76 10.54
C THR A 209 15.43 21.63 10.56
N GLN A 210 15.08 21.18 11.75
CA GLN A 210 14.00 20.21 11.94
C GLN A 210 12.66 20.73 11.40
N GLN A 211 12.40 22.03 11.56
CA GLN A 211 11.17 22.64 11.07
C GLN A 211 11.07 22.60 9.54
N GLU A 212 12.17 22.86 8.82
CA GLU A 212 12.21 22.73 7.35
C GLU A 212 11.90 21.29 6.91
N ARG A 213 12.45 20.28 7.61
CA ARG A 213 12.17 18.85 7.33
C ARG A 213 10.69 18.52 7.50
N GLU A 214 10.09 18.98 8.59
CA GLU A 214 8.67 18.77 8.88
C GLU A 214 7.76 19.47 7.85
N GLN A 215 8.12 20.70 7.44
CA GLN A 215 7.41 21.43 6.39
C GLN A 215 7.51 20.73 5.03
N LEU A 216 8.69 20.26 4.64
CA LEU A 216 8.89 19.53 3.39
C LEU A 216 8.05 18.25 3.36
N LEU A 217 8.11 17.46 4.43
CA LEU A 217 7.32 16.23 4.52
C LEU A 217 5.81 16.50 4.52
N SER A 218 5.35 17.53 5.25
CA SER A 218 3.95 17.94 5.25
C SER A 218 3.48 18.38 3.87
N LYS A 219 4.33 19.08 3.11
CA LYS A 219 4.06 19.47 1.73
C LYS A 219 3.88 18.24 0.83
N GLU A 220 4.76 17.25 0.95
CA GLU A 220 4.68 16.02 0.16
C GLU A 220 3.41 15.19 0.48
N ILE A 221 3.02 15.11 1.76
CA ILE A 221 1.76 14.46 2.16
C ILE A 221 0.56 15.18 1.53
N LYS A 222 0.52 16.52 1.61
CA LYS A 222 -0.56 17.32 1.00
C LYS A 222 -0.61 17.16 -0.52
N ASN A 223 0.56 17.12 -1.18
CA ASN A 223 0.64 16.86 -2.63
C ASN A 223 0.07 15.49 -3.00
N LEU A 224 0.35 14.46 -2.19
CA LEU A 224 -0.23 13.14 -2.41
C LEU A 224 -1.75 13.14 -2.21
N ASP A 225 -2.24 13.80 -1.16
CA ASP A 225 -3.68 13.92 -0.89
C ASP A 225 -4.42 14.64 -2.03
N SER A 226 -3.85 15.70 -2.58
CA SER A 226 -4.45 16.44 -3.70
C SER A 226 -4.52 15.62 -5.00
N LYS A 227 -3.63 14.63 -5.16
CA LYS A 227 -3.55 13.75 -6.34
C LYS A 227 -4.27 12.42 -6.18
N LYS A 228 -4.92 12.15 -5.03
CA LYS A 228 -5.61 10.87 -4.78
C LYS A 228 -6.63 10.48 -5.86
N ASN A 229 -7.32 11.46 -6.46
CA ASN A 229 -8.31 11.21 -7.50
C ASN A 229 -7.71 10.93 -8.90
N THR A 230 -6.41 11.17 -9.08
CA THR A 230 -5.71 11.01 -10.37
C THR A 230 -4.76 9.82 -10.39
N LEU A 231 -4.43 9.29 -9.22
CA LEU A 231 -3.52 8.16 -9.06
C LEU A 231 -4.31 6.86 -8.86
N SER A 232 -3.75 5.74 -9.32
CA SER A 232 -4.32 4.43 -9.02
C SER A 232 -4.18 4.10 -7.52
N LYS A 233 -5.04 3.21 -7.00
CA LYS A 233 -4.96 2.77 -5.60
C LYS A 233 -3.61 2.14 -5.27
N THR A 234 -3.04 1.37 -6.20
CA THR A 234 -1.72 0.75 -6.06
C THR A 234 -0.63 1.82 -5.97
N GLU A 235 -0.69 2.86 -6.80
CA GLU A 235 0.29 3.97 -6.76
C GLU A 235 0.22 4.75 -5.46
N ILE A 236 -0.99 5.05 -4.97
CA ILE A 236 -1.20 5.69 -3.66
C ILE A 236 -0.59 4.83 -2.56
N LYS A 237 -0.85 3.52 -2.57
CA LYS A 237 -0.32 2.56 -1.59
C LYS A 237 1.21 2.56 -1.56
N PHE A 238 1.87 2.59 -2.73
CA PHE A 238 3.33 2.64 -2.82
C PHE A 238 3.88 3.97 -2.31
N LYS A 239 3.30 5.10 -2.70
CA LYS A 239 3.73 6.42 -2.23
C LYS A 239 3.54 6.58 -0.72
N MET A 240 2.43 6.09 -0.16
CA MET A 240 2.19 6.09 1.29
C MET A 240 3.24 5.24 2.02
N ALA A 241 3.51 4.02 1.56
CA ALA A 241 4.55 3.17 2.12
C ALA A 241 5.94 3.84 2.03
N GLY A 242 6.19 4.58 0.96
CA GLY A 242 7.39 5.38 0.80
C GLY A 242 7.51 6.50 1.84
N ILE A 243 6.45 7.27 2.03
CA ILE A 243 6.40 8.34 3.04
C ILE A 243 6.62 7.75 4.45
N GLU A 244 6.03 6.59 4.77
CA GLU A 244 6.29 5.90 6.04
C GLU A 244 7.77 5.55 6.23
N GLN A 245 8.48 5.13 5.16
CA GLN A 245 9.92 4.88 5.22
C GLN A 245 10.72 6.17 5.47
N VAL A 246 10.30 7.28 4.88
CA VAL A 246 10.91 8.59 5.13
C VAL A 246 10.66 9.05 6.58
N GLN A 247 9.47 8.87 7.11
CA GLN A 247 9.17 9.18 8.52
C GLN A 247 10.00 8.33 9.48
N LYS A 248 10.16 7.03 9.21
CA LYS A 248 11.05 6.15 10.00
C LYS A 248 12.50 6.64 9.95
N PHE A 249 12.97 7.03 8.77
CA PHE A 249 14.31 7.61 8.60
C PHE A 249 14.50 8.87 9.46
N LEU A 250 13.54 9.81 9.43
CA LEU A 250 13.59 11.03 10.25
C LEU A 250 13.57 10.73 11.75
N ASN A 251 12.71 9.80 12.18
CA ASN A 251 12.63 9.38 13.59
C ASN A 251 13.92 8.70 14.06
N ASN A 252 14.57 7.91 13.22
CA ASN A 252 15.85 7.31 13.54
C ASN A 252 16.95 8.36 13.65
N ASN A 253 17.00 9.33 12.73
CA ASN A 253 17.94 10.45 12.82
C ASN A 253 17.74 11.26 14.11
N LYS A 254 16.49 11.53 14.50
CA LYS A 254 16.19 12.22 15.77
C LYS A 254 16.70 11.43 16.98
N LYS A 255 16.51 10.10 17.01
CA LYS A 255 17.04 9.25 18.07
C LYS A 255 18.57 9.22 18.08
N ASP A 256 19.20 9.16 16.90
CA ASP A 256 20.65 9.19 16.77
C ASP A 256 21.22 10.54 17.25
N ASN A 257 20.60 11.66 16.92
CA ASN A 257 20.98 12.99 17.37
C ASN A 257 20.85 13.13 18.90
N GLU A 258 19.77 12.62 19.49
CA GLU A 258 19.62 12.63 20.95
C GLU A 258 20.66 11.73 21.63
N LYS A 259 20.92 10.54 21.06
CA LYS A 259 21.98 9.66 21.55
C LYS A 259 23.36 10.30 21.46
N LEU A 260 23.65 10.98 20.35
CA LEU A 260 24.89 11.74 20.17
C LEU A 260 25.03 12.83 21.23
N ARG A 261 23.97 13.62 21.50
CA ARG A 261 23.94 14.65 22.53
C ARG A 261 24.26 14.07 23.92
N LEU A 262 23.61 12.96 24.30
CA LEU A 262 23.84 12.30 25.58
C LEU A 262 25.27 11.76 25.72
N ILE A 263 25.82 11.19 24.64
CA ILE A 263 27.21 10.70 24.64
C ILE A 263 28.20 11.87 24.72
N ALA A 264 27.97 12.96 23.98
CA ALA A 264 28.78 14.15 24.06
C ALA A 264 28.85 14.71 25.51
N LEU A 265 27.67 14.80 26.17
CA LEU A 265 27.60 15.20 27.58
C LEU A 265 28.37 14.24 28.51
N LYS A 266 28.37 12.94 28.26
CA LYS A 266 29.18 11.97 29.04
C LYS A 266 30.67 12.22 28.86
N ILE A 267 31.12 12.44 27.62
CA ILE A 267 32.53 12.73 27.32
C ILE A 267 32.96 14.04 27.95
N ILE A 268 32.16 15.11 27.85
CA ILE A 268 32.40 16.41 28.45
C ILE A 268 32.59 16.29 29.98
N LYS A 269 31.80 15.41 30.63
CA LYS A 269 31.84 15.15 32.08
C LYS A 269 32.85 14.06 32.48
N ASN A 270 33.72 13.60 31.58
CA ASN A 270 34.66 12.50 31.80
C ASN A 270 34.01 11.21 32.35
N LYS A 271 32.75 10.94 31.96
CA LYS A 271 32.05 9.71 32.35
C LYS A 271 32.41 8.57 31.40
N THR A 272 32.44 7.34 31.90
CA THR A 272 32.71 6.15 31.12
C THR A 272 31.56 5.88 30.15
N LEU A 273 31.90 5.53 28.92
CA LEU A 273 30.93 5.10 27.90
C LEU A 273 30.68 3.61 27.99
N THR A 274 29.49 3.20 27.65
CA THR A 274 29.17 1.77 27.49
C THR A 274 29.72 1.24 26.17
N LYS A 275 29.93 -0.07 26.04
CA LYS A 275 30.36 -0.71 24.80
C LYS A 275 29.46 -0.37 23.62
N SER A 276 28.16 -0.24 23.85
CA SER A 276 27.18 0.14 22.82
C SER A 276 27.33 1.60 22.35
N GLU A 277 27.72 2.49 23.25
CA GLU A 277 28.00 3.91 22.94
C GLU A 277 29.31 4.05 22.19
N GLU A 278 30.36 3.32 22.61
CA GLU A 278 31.65 3.30 21.90
C GLU A 278 31.49 2.77 20.46
N LYS A 279 30.71 1.68 20.28
CA LYS A 279 30.41 1.16 18.95
C LYS A 279 29.65 2.20 18.11
N PHE A 280 28.64 2.86 18.67
CA PHE A 280 27.88 3.91 17.98
C PHE A 280 28.77 5.06 17.51
N ILE A 281 29.72 5.51 18.36
CA ILE A 281 30.66 6.57 18.01
C ILE A 281 31.59 6.10 16.90
N SER A 282 32.23 4.93 17.06
CA SER A 282 33.19 4.42 16.09
C SER A 282 32.59 4.24 14.69
N GLU A 283 31.30 3.86 14.62
CA GLU A 283 30.61 3.66 13.35
C GLU A 283 30.09 4.96 12.71
N LYS A 284 29.60 5.92 13.49
CA LYS A 284 28.91 7.09 12.96
C LYS A 284 29.66 8.42 13.16
N TYR A 285 30.45 8.53 14.20
CA TYR A 285 31.10 9.78 14.63
C TYR A 285 32.54 9.51 15.14
N PRO A 286 33.44 8.94 14.31
CA PRO A 286 34.75 8.49 14.75
C PRO A 286 35.60 9.59 15.38
N ASN A 287 35.41 10.84 14.97
CA ASN A 287 36.18 12.01 15.44
C ASN A 287 35.51 12.76 16.59
N LEU A 288 34.42 12.23 17.17
CA LEU A 288 33.60 12.94 18.18
C LEU A 288 34.42 13.49 19.35
N LYS A 289 35.38 12.70 19.86
CA LYS A 289 36.22 13.13 21.00
C LYS A 289 37.12 14.31 20.65
N GLU A 290 37.65 14.34 19.46
CA GLU A 290 38.50 15.43 18.93
C GLU A 290 37.67 16.67 18.69
N GLU A 291 36.50 16.53 18.06
CA GLU A 291 35.57 17.64 17.85
C GLU A 291 35.10 18.24 19.17
N ILE A 292 34.86 17.45 20.20
CA ILE A 292 34.52 17.96 21.55
C ILE A 292 35.69 18.81 22.13
N ARG A 293 36.93 18.33 22.00
CA ARG A 293 38.12 19.07 22.46
C ARG A 293 38.29 20.38 21.69
N GLU A 294 38.06 20.41 20.40
CA GLU A 294 38.11 21.63 19.58
C GLU A 294 37.12 22.70 20.10
N TYR A 295 36.00 22.29 20.68
CA TYR A 295 34.97 23.19 21.21
C TYR A 295 35.11 23.49 22.70
N GLU A 296 36.14 22.96 23.38
CA GLU A 296 36.39 23.30 24.83
C GLU A 296 36.64 24.78 25.07
N TYR A 297 37.11 25.53 24.04
CA TYR A 297 37.24 26.99 24.11
C TYR A 297 35.91 27.69 24.45
N LEU A 298 34.77 27.07 24.19
CA LEU A 298 33.47 27.62 24.55
C LEU A 298 33.28 27.74 26.08
N LYS A 299 34.11 27.04 26.88
CA LYS A 299 34.07 27.09 28.34
C LYS A 299 34.85 28.30 28.89
N GLU A 300 35.81 28.85 28.17
CA GLU A 300 36.70 29.91 28.61
C GLU A 300 35.98 31.21 29.00
N PRO A 301 35.00 31.75 28.20
CA PRO A 301 34.28 32.95 28.54
C PRO A 301 33.45 32.87 29.83
N PHE A 302 33.25 31.63 30.33
CA PHE A 302 32.34 31.37 31.44
C PHE A 302 33.03 31.11 32.77
N LYS A 303 34.33 31.37 32.86
CA LYS A 303 35.09 31.28 34.12
C LYS A 303 34.68 32.35 35.15
N ASP A 304 34.12 33.50 34.66
CA ASP A 304 33.66 34.60 35.54
C ASP A 304 32.13 34.61 35.68
N TYR A 305 31.64 34.51 36.89
CA TYR A 305 30.24 34.25 37.25
C TYR A 305 29.23 35.35 36.93
N LYS A 306 29.65 36.59 36.65
CA LYS A 306 28.76 37.76 36.65
C LYS A 306 27.91 37.98 35.38
N TYR A 307 28.23 37.32 34.24
CA TYR A 307 27.57 37.62 32.95
C TYR A 307 27.14 36.35 32.17
N LYS A 308 26.96 35.23 32.87
CA LYS A 308 26.90 33.90 32.22
C LYS A 308 25.65 33.62 31.39
N GLU A 309 24.48 34.04 31.84
CA GLU A 309 23.22 33.65 31.20
C GLU A 309 23.02 34.36 29.85
N GLU A 310 23.27 35.67 29.79
CA GLU A 310 23.17 36.43 28.53
C GLU A 310 24.22 35.98 27.50
N ILE A 311 25.42 35.58 27.95
CA ILE A 311 26.46 35.08 27.04
C ILE A 311 26.12 33.73 26.54
N LEU A 312 25.56 32.83 27.37
CA LEU A 312 25.08 31.51 26.96
C LEU A 312 23.97 31.59 25.91
N ASP A 313 23.01 32.48 26.13
CA ASP A 313 21.92 32.71 25.17
C ASP A 313 22.41 33.30 23.84
N LYS A 314 23.42 34.19 23.89
CA LYS A 314 24.09 34.72 22.70
C LYS A 314 24.82 33.61 21.93
N GLU A 315 25.53 32.71 22.61
CA GLU A 315 26.22 31.59 21.97
C GLU A 315 25.21 30.56 21.39
N LEU A 316 24.12 30.26 22.06
CA LEU A 316 23.06 29.43 21.51
C LEU A 316 22.48 30.04 20.22
N LYS A 317 22.15 31.31 20.20
CA LYS A 317 21.68 32.04 19.01
C LYS A 317 22.72 32.02 17.89
N LYS A 318 24.01 32.19 18.22
CA LYS A 318 25.11 32.14 17.26
C LYS A 318 25.24 30.71 16.64
N ILE A 319 25.13 29.66 17.44
CA ILE A 319 25.12 28.27 16.95
C ILE A 319 23.94 28.07 15.98
N GLU A 320 22.76 28.58 16.29
CA GLU A 320 21.59 28.49 15.41
C GLU A 320 21.81 29.27 14.10
N GLN A 321 22.38 30.47 14.14
CA GLN A 321 22.76 31.23 12.95
C GLN A 321 23.82 30.49 12.11
N GLN A 322 24.77 29.81 12.74
CA GLN A 322 25.79 29.01 12.04
C GLN A 322 25.18 27.80 11.32
N ILE A 323 24.16 27.15 11.90
CA ILE A 323 23.42 26.07 11.21
C ILE A 323 22.72 26.63 9.97
N VAL A 324 21.94 27.71 10.15
CA VAL A 324 21.20 28.34 9.04
C VAL A 324 22.11 28.82 7.93
N SER A 325 23.29 29.38 8.26
CA SER A 325 24.28 29.82 7.28
C SER A 325 25.17 28.69 6.72
N SER A 326 24.93 27.44 7.10
CA SER A 326 25.73 26.26 6.70
C SER A 326 27.22 26.36 7.06
N LYS A 327 27.58 27.13 8.08
CA LYS A 327 28.95 27.23 8.60
C LYS A 327 29.35 26.04 9.45
N ILE A 328 28.39 25.35 10.03
CA ILE A 328 28.58 24.12 10.80
C ILE A 328 27.54 23.07 10.40
N THR A 329 27.90 21.82 10.57
CA THR A 329 27.01 20.67 10.35
C THR A 329 26.06 20.50 11.54
N GLU A 330 24.97 19.75 11.36
CA GLU A 330 24.00 19.47 12.42
C GLU A 330 24.65 18.76 13.62
N HIS A 331 25.54 17.78 13.39
CA HIS A 331 26.22 17.09 14.49
C HIS A 331 27.18 18.01 15.25
N GLN A 332 27.91 18.89 14.57
CA GLN A 332 28.74 19.90 15.22
C GLN A 332 27.92 20.86 16.08
N ALA A 333 26.73 21.25 15.60
CA ALA A 333 25.81 22.06 16.38
C ALA A 333 25.30 21.34 17.64
N ILE A 334 24.99 20.01 17.53
CA ILE A 334 24.58 19.19 18.67
C ILE A 334 25.68 19.14 19.72
N ILE A 335 26.95 18.95 19.33
CA ILE A 335 28.10 18.95 20.23
C ILE A 335 28.24 20.29 20.93
N LYS A 336 28.24 21.40 20.16
CA LYS A 336 28.35 22.76 20.72
C LYS A 336 27.20 23.07 21.69
N LYS A 337 25.95 22.73 21.34
CA LYS A 337 24.80 22.90 22.23
C LYS A 337 24.95 22.07 23.51
N ALA A 338 25.44 20.81 23.42
CA ALA A 338 25.69 19.99 24.60
C ALA A 338 26.72 20.61 25.55
N ILE A 339 27.79 21.24 25.04
CA ILE A 339 28.78 21.95 25.86
C ILE A 339 28.13 23.15 26.54
N VAL A 340 27.36 23.96 25.82
CA VAL A 340 26.67 25.13 26.40
C VAL A 340 25.63 24.73 27.45
N GLU A 341 24.88 23.63 27.23
CA GLU A 341 23.95 23.07 28.22
C GLU A 341 24.67 22.60 29.50
N ASP A 342 25.85 22.00 29.35
CA ASP A 342 26.64 21.54 30.49
C ASP A 342 27.10 22.73 31.34
N ILE A 343 27.59 23.78 30.70
CA ILE A 343 28.00 25.04 31.35
C ILE A 343 26.80 25.65 32.09
N LYS A 344 25.61 25.69 31.47
CA LYS A 344 24.40 26.24 32.09
C LYS A 344 24.02 25.47 33.34
N LYS A 345 24.05 24.16 33.33
CA LYS A 345 23.76 23.31 34.50
C LYS A 345 24.79 23.51 35.62
N GLU A 346 26.07 23.57 35.29
CA GLU A 346 27.12 23.82 36.29
C GLU A 346 26.90 25.18 36.95
N ASN A 347 26.44 26.21 36.22
CA ASN A 347 26.14 27.50 36.76
C ASN A 347 24.93 27.50 37.69
N GLU A 348 23.84 26.78 37.31
CA GLU A 348 22.68 26.64 38.18
C GLU A 348 23.05 25.98 39.52
N TYR A 349 23.85 24.89 39.50
CA TYR A 349 24.33 24.25 40.72
C TYR A 349 25.24 25.16 41.54
N GLY A 350 26.13 25.91 40.89
CA GLY A 350 26.98 26.89 41.56
C GLY A 350 26.19 28.00 42.29
N ILE A 351 25.17 28.56 41.64
CA ILE A 351 24.29 29.57 42.24
C ILE A 351 23.54 28.99 43.45
N TYR A 352 22.98 27.76 43.34
CA TYR A 352 22.32 27.11 44.47
C TYR A 352 23.28 26.83 45.63
N TYR A 353 24.51 26.40 45.35
CA TYR A 353 25.52 26.18 46.37
C TYR A 353 25.88 27.46 47.11
N TYR A 354 26.16 28.56 46.40
CA TYR A 354 26.48 29.87 47.02
C TYR A 354 25.27 30.47 47.73
N MET A 355 24.06 30.32 47.23
CA MET A 355 22.84 30.75 47.90
C MET A 355 22.62 30.01 49.21
N ASN A 356 22.81 28.69 49.21
CA ASN A 356 22.73 27.88 50.45
C ASN A 356 23.83 28.24 51.43
N LEU A 357 25.06 28.48 50.98
CA LEU A 357 26.17 28.92 51.83
C LEU A 357 25.85 30.29 52.42
N TYR A 358 25.34 31.21 51.62
CA TYR A 358 24.96 32.56 52.07
C TYR A 358 23.82 32.55 53.08
N LEU A 359 22.81 31.74 52.84
CA LEU A 359 21.71 31.51 53.79
C LEU A 359 22.22 30.89 55.09
N HIS A 360 23.14 29.93 55.01
CA HIS A 360 23.75 29.35 56.21
C HIS A 360 24.56 30.36 56.99
N MET A 361 25.32 31.25 56.34
CA MET A 361 26.04 32.32 56.97
C MET A 361 25.09 33.34 57.65
N ILE A 362 23.95 33.68 56.98
CA ILE A 362 22.95 34.60 57.60
C ILE A 362 22.29 33.91 58.77
N PHE A 363 21.92 32.64 58.72
CA PHE A 363 21.32 31.91 59.83
C PHE A 363 22.29 31.83 61.04
N ASN A 364 23.59 31.59 60.83
CA ASN A 364 24.57 31.55 61.88
C ASN A 364 24.73 32.90 62.52
N LYS A 365 24.75 33.98 61.73
CA LYS A 365 24.88 35.36 62.25
C LYS A 365 23.64 35.79 63.02
N ILE A 366 22.46 35.37 62.67
CA ILE A 366 21.20 35.61 63.39
C ILE A 366 21.19 34.83 64.71
N SER A 367 21.66 33.59 64.70
CA SER A 367 21.75 32.78 65.93
C SER A 367 22.78 33.29 66.92
N GLU A 368 23.91 33.81 66.45
CA GLU A 368 24.91 34.46 67.29
C GLU A 368 24.40 35.75 67.95
N ASN A 369 23.59 36.55 67.22
CA ASN A 369 22.99 37.76 67.72
C ASN A 369 21.75 37.58 68.63
N SER A 370 21.19 36.38 68.67
CA SER A 370 20.04 36.04 69.53
C SER A 370 20.44 35.38 70.86
N LEU A 371 21.72 35.11 71.07
CA LEU A 371 22.30 34.55 72.31
C LEU A 371 23.14 35.57 73.17
N GLY A 372 23.20 36.81 72.77
CA GLY A 372 23.77 37.94 73.51
C GLY A 372 22.68 38.90 74.00
#